data_6f310822c1c50b9960fd797fc0a1b0a6
#
_entry.id   6f310822c1c50b9960fd797fc0a1b0a6
#
_cell.length_a   1.000
_cell.length_b   1.000
_cell.length_c   1.000
_cell.angle_alpha   90.00
_cell.angle_beta   90.00
_cell.angle_gamma   90.00
#
_symmetry.space_group_name_H-M   'P 1'
#
loop_
_entity.id
_entity.type
_entity.pdbx_description
1 polymer ?
#
loop_
_entity_poly.entity_id
_entity_poly.type
_entity_poly.pdbx_seq_one_letter_code
_entity_poly.pdbx_strand_id
1 'polypeptide(L)'
;ASASIVASRDPLTQAVFSLRGKPLNVFGMKLDQLYKNEEMYNVMSALNIEDDLSNLRYQKVILATDADVDGMHIRNLLITFFLTYFEGLVMNGHLYVLETPLFKVRNREKTLYCYSEEERDKAIKTLKKGVEITRFKGLGEISPNEFKQFISKDIKLIPVTVRNFSDIRPTLEFYMGKNTPERKSFIMENLINEEKVL
;
A
#
# COMPACT_ATOMS: atom_id res chain seq x y z
N ALA A 1 9.12 -1.69 -9.96
CA ALA A 1 7.73 -1.26 -9.71
C ALA A 1 7.47 0.16 -10.23
N SER A 2 8.22 1.16 -9.78
CA SER A 2 7.97 2.57 -10.16
C SER A 2 8.03 2.83 -11.68
N ALA A 3 8.92 2.18 -12.41
CA ALA A 3 9.04 2.35 -13.86
C ALA A 3 7.74 1.98 -14.61
N SER A 4 7.08 0.88 -14.23
CA SER A 4 5.81 0.47 -14.84
C SER A 4 4.70 1.47 -14.56
N ILE A 5 4.62 2.01 -13.33
CA ILE A 5 3.63 3.02 -12.95
C ILE A 5 3.89 4.33 -13.70
N VAL A 6 5.14 4.79 -13.73
CA VAL A 6 5.53 6.03 -14.46
C VAL A 6 5.18 5.93 -15.94
N ALA A 7 5.43 4.78 -16.58
CA ALA A 7 5.12 4.57 -17.98
C ALA A 7 3.61 4.48 -18.28
N SER A 8 2.81 4.17 -17.25
CA SER A 8 1.36 3.88 -17.40
C SER A 8 0.47 5.02 -16.95
N ARG A 9 0.99 5.94 -16.10
CA ARG A 9 0.21 7.03 -15.49
C ARG A 9 -0.34 8.02 -16.52
N ASP A 10 -1.40 8.69 -16.15
CA ASP A 10 -1.81 9.92 -16.82
C ASP A 10 -0.97 11.10 -16.30
N PRO A 11 -0.04 11.66 -17.08
CA PRO A 11 0.85 12.71 -16.62
C PRO A 11 0.13 14.04 -16.31
N LEU A 12 -1.10 14.24 -16.77
CA LEU A 12 -1.88 15.44 -16.50
C LEU A 12 -2.49 15.44 -15.08
N THR A 13 -2.79 14.26 -14.56
CA THR A 13 -3.52 14.10 -13.29
C THR A 13 -2.80 13.26 -12.25
N GLN A 14 -1.75 12.54 -12.65
CA GLN A 14 -1.05 11.59 -11.78
C GLN A 14 0.45 11.89 -11.73
N ALA A 15 1.01 11.95 -10.52
CA ALA A 15 2.45 11.95 -10.28
C ALA A 15 2.88 10.68 -9.55
N VAL A 16 4.15 10.32 -9.68
CA VAL A 16 4.72 9.16 -9.00
C VAL A 16 5.96 9.61 -8.24
N PHE A 17 5.97 9.33 -6.94
CA PHE A 17 7.12 9.49 -6.08
C PHE A 17 7.65 8.11 -5.69
N SER A 18 8.92 7.84 -5.96
CA SER A 18 9.54 6.53 -5.71
C SER A 18 10.40 6.58 -4.46
N LEU A 19 10.09 5.73 -3.48
CA LEU A 19 10.92 5.55 -2.30
C LEU A 19 12.08 4.58 -2.58
N ARG A 20 13.20 4.79 -1.90
CA ARG A 20 14.40 3.96 -2.01
C ARG A 20 14.51 3.03 -0.80
N GLY A 21 13.94 1.84 -0.94
CA GLY A 21 13.96 0.84 0.14
C GLY A 21 12.85 1.06 1.18
N LYS A 22 13.10 0.61 2.42
CA LYS A 22 12.17 0.76 3.53
C LYS A 22 12.31 2.16 4.14
N PRO A 23 11.22 2.94 4.24
CA PRO A 23 11.27 4.24 4.87
C PRO A 23 11.56 4.12 6.37
N LEU A 24 11.98 5.21 6.96
CA LEU A 24 12.27 5.30 8.39
C LEU A 24 10.99 5.08 9.21
N ASN A 25 11.08 4.31 10.30
CA ASN A 25 10.04 4.29 11.31
C ASN A 25 10.10 5.59 12.12
N VAL A 26 9.12 6.46 11.88
CA VAL A 26 9.07 7.81 12.47
C VAL A 26 8.33 7.87 13.80
N PHE A 27 7.77 6.75 14.29
CA PHE A 27 7.04 6.75 15.56
C PHE A 27 7.93 7.18 16.72
N GLY A 28 7.48 8.16 17.49
CA GLY A 28 8.23 8.73 18.63
C GLY A 28 9.37 9.69 18.25
N MET A 29 9.57 9.98 16.96
CA MET A 29 10.51 11.01 16.53
C MET A 29 9.93 12.42 16.71
N LYS A 30 10.81 13.41 16.88
CA LYS A 30 10.43 14.82 16.84
C LYS A 30 10.42 15.32 15.39
N LEU A 31 9.62 16.33 15.12
CA LEU A 31 9.46 16.90 13.77
C LEU A 31 10.78 17.43 13.20
N ASP A 32 11.63 18.04 14.03
CA ASP A 32 12.95 18.52 13.63
C ASP A 32 13.90 17.40 13.16
N GLN A 33 13.75 16.20 13.71
CA GLN A 33 14.47 15.01 13.27
C GLN A 33 13.92 14.47 11.96
N LEU A 34 12.59 14.54 11.77
CA LEU A 34 11.95 14.16 10.52
C LEU A 34 12.43 15.01 9.35
N TYR A 35 12.53 16.32 9.53
CA TYR A 35 13.03 17.25 8.50
C TYR A 35 14.48 16.97 8.07
N LYS A 36 15.28 16.33 8.92
CA LYS A 36 16.66 15.93 8.58
C LYS A 36 16.71 14.65 7.73
N ASN A 37 15.63 13.90 7.66
CA ASN A 37 15.55 12.75 6.78
C ASN A 37 15.14 13.19 5.38
N GLU A 38 16.09 13.15 4.44
CA GLU A 38 15.92 13.63 3.08
C GLU A 38 14.71 12.98 2.36
N GLU A 39 14.51 11.69 2.53
CA GLU A 39 13.42 10.98 1.85
C GLU A 39 12.06 11.43 2.37
N MET A 40 11.88 11.53 3.70
CA MET A 40 10.63 12.00 4.29
C MET A 40 10.38 13.48 3.99
N TYR A 41 11.42 14.31 4.02
CA TYR A 41 11.33 15.70 3.61
C TYR A 41 10.88 15.83 2.15
N ASN A 42 11.45 15.04 1.24
CA ASN A 42 11.07 15.04 -0.16
C ASN A 42 9.63 14.59 -0.39
N VAL A 43 9.11 13.64 0.42
CA VAL A 43 7.68 13.27 0.39
C VAL A 43 6.80 14.46 0.79
N MET A 44 7.14 15.16 1.88
CA MET A 44 6.39 16.33 2.33
C MET A 44 6.39 17.43 1.28
N SER A 45 7.56 17.73 0.70
CA SER A 45 7.72 18.73 -0.34
C SER A 45 6.98 18.37 -1.63
N ALA A 46 7.02 17.11 -2.05
CA ALA A 46 6.26 16.64 -3.21
C ALA A 46 4.75 16.83 -3.03
N LEU A 47 4.25 16.64 -1.81
CA LEU A 47 2.84 16.83 -1.46
C LEU A 47 2.49 18.27 -1.12
N ASN A 48 3.48 19.14 -0.89
CA ASN A 48 3.33 20.51 -0.42
C ASN A 48 2.61 20.62 0.93
N ILE A 49 3.10 19.85 1.90
CA ILE A 49 2.53 19.73 3.27
C ILE A 49 3.57 20.06 4.37
N GLU A 50 4.67 20.72 4.02
CA GLU A 50 5.72 21.04 4.99
C GLU A 50 5.21 21.94 6.12
N ASP A 51 4.36 22.90 5.80
CA ASP A 51 3.82 23.85 6.76
C ASP A 51 2.44 23.41 7.28
N ASP A 52 1.51 23.14 6.36
CA ASP A 52 0.15 22.70 6.66
C ASP A 52 -0.50 21.98 5.48
N LEU A 53 -1.76 21.54 5.64
CA LEU A 53 -2.51 20.83 4.63
C LEU A 53 -3.32 21.73 3.67
N SER A 54 -3.34 23.05 3.89
CA SER A 54 -4.16 23.99 3.09
C SER A 54 -3.72 24.01 1.62
N ASN A 55 -2.43 23.77 1.39
CA ASN A 55 -1.82 23.77 0.07
C ASN A 55 -1.55 22.35 -0.47
N LEU A 56 -2.24 21.33 0.03
CA LEU A 56 -2.08 19.96 -0.44
C LEU A 56 -2.21 19.88 -1.97
N ARG A 57 -1.16 19.43 -2.63
CA ARG A 57 -1.05 19.44 -4.09
C ARG A 57 -1.94 18.40 -4.77
N TYR A 58 -2.20 17.28 -4.11
CA TYR A 58 -2.95 16.16 -4.67
C TYR A 58 -4.11 15.77 -3.77
N GLN A 59 -5.31 15.62 -4.34
CA GLN A 59 -6.48 15.19 -3.58
C GLN A 59 -6.40 13.75 -3.09
N LYS A 60 -5.62 12.91 -3.77
CA LYS A 60 -5.41 11.50 -3.38
C LYS A 60 -3.94 11.18 -3.30
N VAL A 61 -3.51 10.75 -2.16
CA VAL A 61 -2.19 10.17 -1.90
C VAL A 61 -2.34 8.66 -1.86
N ILE A 62 -1.69 7.95 -2.77
CA ILE A 62 -1.91 6.53 -2.99
C ILE A 62 -0.63 5.77 -2.69
N LEU A 63 -0.68 4.89 -1.71
CA LEU A 63 0.42 3.99 -1.36
C LEU A 63 0.39 2.77 -2.28
N ALA A 64 1.36 2.68 -3.19
CA ALA A 64 1.54 1.55 -4.10
C ALA A 64 2.73 0.72 -3.62
N THR A 65 2.46 -0.45 -3.06
CA THR A 65 3.47 -1.37 -2.52
C THR A 65 3.25 -2.78 -3.05
N ASP A 66 4.31 -3.58 -3.05
CA ASP A 66 4.22 -4.99 -3.43
C ASP A 66 3.26 -5.76 -2.51
N ALA A 67 2.69 -6.85 -2.99
CA ALA A 67 1.74 -7.68 -2.25
C ALA A 67 2.42 -8.71 -1.31
N ASP A 68 3.68 -8.50 -0.98
CA ASP A 68 4.47 -9.34 -0.10
C ASP A 68 4.64 -8.74 1.31
N VAL A 69 5.35 -9.45 2.18
CA VAL A 69 5.61 -9.03 3.57
C VAL A 69 6.39 -7.72 3.64
N ASP A 70 7.35 -7.51 2.74
CA ASP A 70 8.14 -6.29 2.69
C ASP A 70 7.29 -5.09 2.23
N GLY A 71 6.44 -5.28 1.24
CA GLY A 71 5.49 -4.26 0.79
C GLY A 71 4.46 -3.89 1.88
N MET A 72 3.96 -4.87 2.64
CA MET A 72 3.11 -4.60 3.80
C MET A 72 3.85 -3.81 4.89
N HIS A 73 5.12 -4.12 5.14
CA HIS A 73 5.93 -3.36 6.09
C HIS A 73 6.14 -1.91 5.64
N ILE A 74 6.52 -1.68 4.38
CA ILE A 74 6.66 -0.34 3.80
C ILE A 74 5.35 0.45 3.93
N ARG A 75 4.22 -0.18 3.61
CA ARG A 75 2.89 0.42 3.76
C ARG A 75 2.62 0.87 5.19
N ASN A 76 2.90 0.00 6.18
CA ASN A 76 2.70 0.32 7.59
C ASN A 76 3.60 1.47 8.07
N LEU A 77 4.85 1.54 7.59
CA LEU A 77 5.76 2.66 7.89
C LEU A 77 5.22 3.99 7.33
N LEU A 78 4.70 3.98 6.10
CA LEU A 78 4.11 5.17 5.48
C LEU A 78 2.80 5.59 6.15
N ILE A 79 1.92 4.65 6.49
CA ILE A 79 0.71 4.94 7.26
C ILE A 79 1.07 5.55 8.60
N THR A 80 2.09 5.00 9.29
CA THR A 80 2.61 5.55 10.55
C THR A 80 3.07 7.00 10.39
N PHE A 81 3.80 7.29 9.31
CA PHE A 81 4.25 8.64 9.00
C PHE A 81 3.07 9.62 8.86
N PHE A 82 2.06 9.27 8.05
CA PHE A 82 0.90 10.13 7.84
C PHE A 82 0.05 10.26 9.11
N LEU A 83 -0.18 9.20 9.87
CA LEU A 83 -0.94 9.25 11.13
C LEU A 83 -0.20 10.00 12.23
N THR A 84 1.14 10.02 12.23
CA THR A 84 1.91 10.69 13.28
C THR A 84 1.99 12.21 13.06
N TYR A 85 2.16 12.65 11.81
CA TYR A 85 2.46 14.04 11.51
C TYR A 85 1.40 14.76 10.66
N PHE A 86 0.61 14.00 9.92
CA PHE A 86 -0.38 14.50 8.97
C PHE A 86 -1.73 13.81 9.14
N GLU A 87 -2.15 13.66 10.38
CA GLU A 87 -3.42 12.99 10.73
C GLU A 87 -4.61 13.58 9.96
N GLY A 88 -4.65 14.91 9.81
CA GLY A 88 -5.67 15.59 9.01
C GLY A 88 -5.76 15.13 7.55
N LEU A 89 -4.65 14.71 6.95
CA LEU A 89 -4.64 14.16 5.59
C LEU A 89 -5.42 12.83 5.53
N VAL A 90 -5.24 11.98 6.54
CA VAL A 90 -5.98 10.72 6.67
C VAL A 90 -7.44 10.95 6.98
N MET A 91 -7.73 11.87 7.91
CA MET A 91 -9.08 12.20 8.34
C MET A 91 -9.95 12.81 7.25
N ASN A 92 -9.36 13.63 6.41
CA ASN A 92 -10.04 14.25 5.27
C ASN A 92 -10.17 13.29 4.07
N GLY A 93 -9.77 12.02 4.23
CA GLY A 93 -9.94 10.99 3.20
C GLY A 93 -9.01 11.13 2.02
N HIS A 94 -7.79 11.65 2.23
CA HIS A 94 -6.82 11.82 1.15
C HIS A 94 -5.86 10.64 1.00
N LEU A 95 -5.75 9.74 2.00
CA LEU A 95 -4.80 8.62 1.97
C LEU A 95 -5.47 7.30 1.56
N TYR A 96 -4.87 6.63 0.58
CA TYR A 96 -5.36 5.37 0.02
C TYR A 96 -4.23 4.35 -0.16
N VAL A 97 -4.61 3.08 -0.20
CA VAL A 97 -3.75 1.98 -0.63
C VAL A 97 -4.22 1.52 -2.01
N LEU A 98 -3.29 1.38 -2.95
CA LEU A 98 -3.59 0.80 -4.26
C LEU A 98 -3.80 -0.71 -4.12
N GLU A 99 -4.95 -1.20 -4.55
CA GLU A 99 -5.20 -2.62 -4.69
C GLU A 99 -4.86 -3.05 -6.12
N THR A 100 -3.90 -3.97 -6.25
CA THR A 100 -3.51 -4.56 -7.53
C THR A 100 -3.87 -6.04 -7.56
N PRO A 101 -4.11 -6.63 -8.75
CA PRO A 101 -4.45 -8.03 -8.85
C PRO A 101 -3.30 -8.92 -8.35
N LEU A 102 -3.67 -9.99 -7.67
CA LEU A 102 -2.74 -11.03 -7.20
C LEU A 102 -2.50 -12.11 -8.25
N PHE A 103 -3.49 -12.32 -9.15
CA PHE A 103 -3.41 -13.34 -10.17
C PHE A 103 -3.90 -12.83 -11.52
N LYS A 104 -3.24 -13.31 -12.57
CA LYS A 104 -3.72 -13.25 -13.94
C LYS A 104 -4.08 -14.67 -14.38
N VAL A 105 -5.32 -14.86 -14.78
CA VAL A 105 -5.87 -16.13 -15.27
C VAL A 105 -6.29 -15.92 -16.71
N ARG A 106 -5.66 -16.61 -17.66
CA ARG A 106 -5.93 -16.43 -19.07
C ARG A 106 -6.07 -17.74 -19.84
N ASN A 107 -6.77 -17.69 -20.93
CA ASN A 107 -6.75 -18.69 -21.99
C ASN A 107 -6.49 -17.98 -23.34
N ARG A 108 -6.66 -18.67 -24.46
CA ARG A 108 -6.45 -18.10 -25.82
C ARG A 108 -7.43 -16.96 -26.16
N GLU A 109 -8.58 -16.90 -25.50
CA GLU A 109 -9.68 -15.98 -25.83
C GLU A 109 -9.81 -14.82 -24.83
N LYS A 110 -9.50 -15.04 -23.56
CA LYS A 110 -9.77 -14.08 -22.50
C LYS A 110 -8.71 -14.08 -21.40
N THR A 111 -8.44 -12.87 -20.86
CA THR A 111 -7.63 -12.66 -19.67
C THR A 111 -8.51 -12.08 -18.56
N LEU A 112 -8.42 -12.64 -17.36
CA LEU A 112 -9.09 -12.18 -16.15
C LEU A 112 -8.03 -11.87 -15.08
N TYR A 113 -8.22 -10.74 -14.39
CA TYR A 113 -7.39 -10.34 -13.26
C TYR A 113 -8.16 -10.56 -11.96
N CYS A 114 -7.53 -11.22 -11.00
CA CYS A 114 -8.15 -11.67 -9.78
C CYS A 114 -7.41 -11.10 -8.57
N TYR A 115 -8.17 -10.59 -7.61
CA TYR A 115 -7.68 -9.91 -6.41
C TYR A 115 -7.71 -10.82 -5.17
N SER A 116 -8.29 -12.01 -5.29
CA SER A 116 -8.31 -13.04 -4.26
C SER A 116 -8.17 -14.44 -4.86
N GLU A 117 -7.94 -15.43 -4.00
CA GLU A 117 -7.91 -16.84 -4.41
C GLU A 117 -9.28 -17.33 -4.86
N GLU A 118 -10.35 -16.86 -4.20
CA GLU A 118 -11.72 -17.19 -4.61
C GLU A 118 -12.03 -16.65 -6.02
N GLU A 119 -11.59 -15.43 -6.33
CA GLU A 119 -11.74 -14.86 -7.69
C GLU A 119 -10.94 -15.67 -8.70
N ARG A 120 -9.71 -16.09 -8.38
CA ARG A 120 -8.89 -16.97 -9.22
C ARG A 120 -9.63 -18.27 -9.52
N ASP A 121 -10.17 -18.94 -8.52
CA ASP A 121 -10.83 -20.23 -8.69
C ASP A 121 -12.14 -20.12 -9.49
N LYS A 122 -12.87 -19.03 -9.33
CA LYS A 122 -14.02 -18.69 -10.18
C LYS A 122 -13.61 -18.43 -11.62
N ALA A 123 -12.49 -17.71 -11.84
CA ALA A 123 -11.96 -17.44 -13.16
C ALA A 123 -11.52 -18.71 -13.89
N ILE A 124 -10.86 -19.65 -13.20
CA ILE A 124 -10.48 -20.96 -13.74
C ILE A 124 -11.72 -21.73 -14.22
N LYS A 125 -12.76 -21.80 -13.39
CA LYS A 125 -14.04 -22.47 -13.74
C LYS A 125 -14.71 -21.80 -14.95
N THR A 126 -14.61 -20.49 -15.07
CA THR A 126 -15.21 -19.73 -16.18
C THR A 126 -14.50 -19.96 -17.51
N LEU A 127 -13.16 -19.98 -17.49
CA LEU A 127 -12.34 -20.14 -18.70
C LEU A 127 -12.24 -21.59 -19.22
N LYS A 128 -12.51 -22.57 -18.37
CA LYS A 128 -12.64 -24.02 -18.62
C LYS A 128 -11.38 -24.70 -19.18
N LYS A 129 -10.95 -24.40 -20.43
CA LYS A 129 -9.87 -25.12 -21.12
C LYS A 129 -8.68 -24.20 -21.43
N GLY A 130 -7.46 -24.76 -21.37
CA GLY A 130 -6.23 -24.08 -21.73
C GLY A 130 -5.89 -22.89 -20.83
N VAL A 131 -6.22 -23.00 -19.55
CA VAL A 131 -6.03 -21.94 -18.57
C VAL A 131 -4.58 -21.88 -18.14
N GLU A 132 -3.98 -20.70 -18.24
CA GLU A 132 -2.68 -20.35 -17.67
C GLU A 132 -2.91 -19.40 -16.49
N ILE A 133 -2.18 -19.62 -15.39
CA ILE A 133 -2.27 -18.83 -14.18
C ILE A 133 -0.89 -18.19 -13.91
N THR A 134 -0.87 -16.88 -13.76
CA THR A 134 0.32 -16.14 -13.31
C THR A 134 0.00 -15.50 -11.95
N ARG A 135 0.85 -15.70 -10.95
CA ARG A 135 0.77 -14.99 -9.68
C ARG A 135 1.70 -13.79 -9.71
N PHE A 136 1.20 -12.62 -9.41
CA PHE A 136 1.99 -11.41 -9.23
C PHE A 136 2.48 -11.33 -7.78
N LYS A 137 3.79 -11.32 -7.58
CA LYS A 137 4.42 -11.15 -6.26
C LYS A 137 4.75 -9.70 -5.97
N GLY A 138 5.04 -8.93 -7.02
CA GLY A 138 5.37 -7.52 -6.91
C GLY A 138 4.86 -6.70 -8.09
N LEU A 139 4.75 -5.40 -7.89
CA LEU A 139 4.28 -4.45 -8.92
C LEU A 139 5.18 -4.42 -10.17
N GLY A 140 6.46 -4.80 -10.02
CA GLY A 140 7.41 -4.87 -11.11
C GLY A 140 7.16 -6.00 -12.11
N GLU A 141 6.35 -7.00 -11.73
CA GLU A 141 5.97 -8.13 -12.60
C GLU A 141 4.79 -7.78 -13.52
N ILE A 142 4.10 -6.66 -13.23
CA ILE A 142 2.99 -6.18 -14.03
C ILE A 142 3.55 -5.29 -15.15
N SER A 143 3.25 -5.64 -16.39
CA SER A 143 3.69 -4.83 -17.55
C SER A 143 3.01 -3.46 -17.56
N PRO A 144 3.63 -2.41 -18.16
CA PRO A 144 3.01 -1.09 -18.24
C PRO A 144 1.61 -1.08 -18.88
N ASN A 145 1.38 -1.90 -19.90
CA ASN A 145 0.08 -1.98 -20.56
C ASN A 145 -1.01 -2.59 -19.67
N GLU A 146 -0.64 -3.57 -18.84
CA GLU A 146 -1.55 -4.13 -17.84
C GLU A 146 -1.77 -3.12 -16.70
N PHE A 147 -0.68 -2.49 -16.22
CA PHE A 147 -0.75 -1.52 -15.13
C PHE A 147 -1.67 -0.34 -15.45
N LYS A 148 -1.66 0.12 -16.70
CA LYS A 148 -2.56 1.18 -17.17
C LYS A 148 -4.03 0.88 -16.90
N GLN A 149 -4.45 -0.38 -16.97
CA GLN A 149 -5.84 -0.77 -16.68
C GLN A 149 -6.15 -0.62 -15.18
N PHE A 150 -5.16 -0.84 -14.29
CA PHE A 150 -5.36 -0.83 -12.84
C PHE A 150 -5.28 0.56 -12.20
N ILE A 151 -4.70 1.55 -12.89
CA ILE A 151 -4.55 2.92 -12.40
C ILE A 151 -5.36 3.95 -13.20
N SER A 152 -6.22 3.49 -14.12
CA SER A 152 -7.12 4.33 -14.90
C SER A 152 -8.47 4.55 -14.19
N LYS A 153 -9.56 4.64 -14.94
CA LYS A 153 -10.91 4.93 -14.41
C LYS A 153 -11.41 3.90 -13.39
N ASP A 154 -10.99 2.64 -13.53
CA ASP A 154 -11.43 1.53 -12.68
C ASP A 154 -10.41 1.23 -11.55
N ILE A 155 -9.60 2.22 -11.19
CA ILE A 155 -8.61 2.09 -10.12
C ILE A 155 -9.27 1.64 -8.81
N LYS A 156 -8.77 0.55 -8.24
CA LYS A 156 -9.24 0.05 -6.95
C LYS A 156 -8.40 0.66 -5.83
N LEU A 157 -9.04 1.47 -5.00
CA LEU A 157 -8.42 2.16 -3.88
C LEU A 157 -9.08 1.76 -2.57
N ILE A 158 -8.28 1.36 -1.61
CA ILE A 158 -8.70 1.09 -0.24
C ILE A 158 -8.41 2.35 0.58
N PRO A 159 -9.42 3.07 1.11
CA PRO A 159 -9.18 4.24 1.93
C PRO A 159 -8.54 3.84 3.25
N VAL A 160 -7.53 4.59 3.69
CA VAL A 160 -7.01 4.48 5.04
C VAL A 160 -7.94 5.27 5.95
N THR A 161 -8.59 4.57 6.86
CA THR A 161 -9.59 5.16 7.77
C THR A 161 -9.24 4.89 9.22
N VAL A 162 -9.61 5.79 10.10
CA VAL A 162 -9.47 5.67 11.55
C VAL A 162 -10.87 5.70 12.16
N ARG A 163 -11.20 4.72 13.00
CA ARG A 163 -12.51 4.64 13.67
C ARG A 163 -12.61 5.63 14.83
N ASN A 164 -11.58 5.63 15.68
CA ASN A 164 -11.49 6.53 16.84
C ASN A 164 -10.11 7.15 16.90
N PHE A 165 -10.03 8.44 17.09
CA PHE A 165 -8.76 9.18 17.23
C PHE A 165 -7.94 8.73 18.44
N SER A 166 -8.62 8.46 19.56
CA SER A 166 -7.98 8.00 20.78
C SER A 166 -7.18 6.71 20.61
N ASP A 167 -7.48 5.93 19.58
CA ASP A 167 -6.87 4.63 19.35
C ASP A 167 -5.60 4.71 18.46
N ILE A 168 -5.37 5.84 17.78
CA ILE A 168 -4.22 6.01 16.88
C ILE A 168 -2.91 5.82 17.64
N ARG A 169 -2.69 6.61 18.68
CA ARG A 169 -1.42 6.59 19.42
C ARG A 169 -1.15 5.25 20.11
N PRO A 170 -2.09 4.66 20.85
CA PRO A 170 -1.91 3.32 21.43
C PRO A 170 -1.64 2.24 20.38
N THR A 171 -2.34 2.28 19.24
CA THR A 171 -2.14 1.34 18.14
C THR A 171 -0.74 1.48 17.53
N LEU A 172 -0.32 2.71 17.24
CA LEU A 172 1.02 2.96 16.72
C LEU A 172 2.11 2.58 17.74
N GLU A 173 1.90 2.85 19.03
CA GLU A 173 2.84 2.46 20.09
C GLU A 173 2.98 0.94 20.18
N PHE A 174 1.87 0.22 20.08
CA PHE A 174 1.88 -1.24 20.09
C PHE A 174 2.62 -1.81 18.89
N TYR A 175 2.27 -1.40 17.66
CA TYR A 175 2.82 -2.01 16.43
C TYR A 175 4.17 -1.42 16.02
N MET A 176 4.42 -0.13 16.22
CA MET A 176 5.58 0.60 15.71
C MET A 176 6.54 1.09 16.81
N GLY A 177 6.11 1.05 18.06
CA GLY A 177 6.92 1.43 19.22
C GLY A 177 7.97 0.38 19.62
N LYS A 178 8.59 0.60 20.77
CA LYS A 178 9.67 -0.28 21.31
C LYS A 178 9.15 -1.48 22.12
N ASN A 179 7.85 -1.69 22.19
CA ASN A 179 7.18 -2.71 23.01
C ASN A 179 7.28 -4.11 22.37
N THR A 180 8.49 -4.66 22.32
CA THR A 180 8.77 -5.98 21.72
C THR A 180 8.16 -7.16 22.51
N PRO A 181 8.16 -7.17 23.86
CA PRO A 181 7.61 -8.29 24.61
C PRO A 181 6.12 -8.54 24.37
N GLU A 182 5.31 -7.48 24.42
CA GLU A 182 3.85 -7.59 24.19
C GLU A 182 3.53 -8.03 22.76
N ARG A 183 4.25 -7.48 21.76
CA ARG A 183 4.10 -7.94 20.36
C ARG A 183 4.48 -9.41 20.20
N LYS A 184 5.52 -9.89 20.90
CA LYS A 184 5.89 -11.31 20.88
C LYS A 184 4.75 -12.16 21.44
N SER A 185 4.19 -11.79 22.59
CA SER A 185 3.06 -12.51 23.21
C SER A 185 1.86 -12.52 22.27
N PHE A 186 1.50 -11.37 21.70
CA PHE A 186 0.42 -11.25 20.73
C PHE A 186 0.61 -12.17 19.51
N ILE A 187 1.82 -12.23 18.94
CA ILE A 187 2.14 -13.12 17.81
C ILE A 187 1.95 -14.58 18.23
N MET A 188 2.47 -14.97 19.39
CA MET A 188 2.38 -16.35 19.87
C MET A 188 0.94 -16.78 20.16
N GLU A 189 0.11 -15.88 20.70
CA GLU A 189 -1.30 -16.14 21.00
C GLU A 189 -2.17 -16.26 19.74
N ASN A 190 -1.80 -15.52 18.68
CA ASN A 190 -2.55 -15.46 17.43
C ASN A 190 -1.91 -16.27 16.28
N LEU A 191 -0.87 -17.04 16.56
CA LEU A 191 -0.21 -17.88 15.55
C LEU A 191 -1.14 -19.03 15.14
N ILE A 192 -1.53 -19.02 13.88
CA ILE A 192 -2.28 -20.13 13.27
C ILE A 192 -1.27 -21.13 12.72
N ASN A 193 -1.19 -22.32 13.34
CA ASN A 193 -0.42 -23.43 12.81
C ASN A 193 -1.23 -24.11 11.69
N GLU A 194 -0.76 -24.01 10.46
CA GLU A 194 -1.40 -24.69 9.31
C GLU A 194 -1.44 -26.22 9.43
N GLU A 195 -0.57 -26.81 10.26
CA GLU A 195 -0.56 -28.26 10.53
C GLU A 195 -1.79 -28.79 11.27
N LYS A 196 -2.69 -27.94 11.78
CA LYS A 196 -3.94 -28.34 12.44
C LYS A 196 -5.18 -28.29 11.54
N VAL A 197 -5.01 -28.06 10.24
CA VAL A 197 -6.12 -27.95 9.25
C VAL A 197 -6.12 -29.12 8.25
N LEU A 198 -5.51 -30.25 8.62
CA LEU A 198 -5.62 -31.52 7.89
C LEU A 198 -6.52 -32.50 8.62
#